data_3b09efeb985a70d0c96ddcccbba5365e
#
_entry.id   3b09efeb985a70d0c96ddcccbba5365e
#
_cell.length_a   1.000
_cell.length_b   1.000
_cell.length_c   1.000
_cell.angle_alpha   90.00
_cell.angle_beta   90.00
_cell.angle_gamma   90.00
#
_symmetry.space_group_name_H-M   'P 1'
#
loop_
_entity.id
_entity.type
_entity.pdbx_description
1 polymer ?
#
loop_
_entity_poly.entity_id
_entity_poly.type
_entity_poly.pdbx_seq_one_letter_code
_entity_poly.pdbx_strand_id
1 'polypeptide(L)'
;FTSIPLIAQNVEINGIIIEATTNDPLPGVTVQVKGKDIGTVTDIDGKYSIKANKGDILTFSIIGMKPVEKSVTSGSPINVSMEEDNIALEQVVVIGYGTVKKSHLSGAVSSVGTKELNGAVATNAGTALQGKIAGVSVASTSGDPNEGMTINVRGISSLSSNDPLYVIDGSFGDLSMVDPSDIASIEVLKDAAAAAIYGSRAAGGVVLVTTKSGRKDMPTKLEVNFFTGFSQTPKKLKVFNGEEYSRFARYYKLAGDGYGAENGATPFIGEGTDWQDVMLRTAMTYKANATISGGSKSGSYSSSVSYLNKEGILRNTDH
;
A
#
# COMPACT_ATOMS: atom_id res chain seq x y z
N PHE A 1 -67.68 -22.82 -16.91
CA PHE A 1 -66.60 -22.06 -16.24
C PHE A 1 -65.68 -21.52 -17.33
N THR A 2 -65.85 -20.25 -17.66
CA THR A 2 -64.99 -19.51 -18.59
C THR A 2 -63.71 -19.05 -17.82
N SER A 3 -62.60 -19.66 -18.09
CA SER A 3 -61.29 -19.17 -17.59
C SER A 3 -60.92 -17.90 -18.36
N ILE A 4 -60.88 -16.76 -17.67
CA ILE A 4 -60.37 -15.51 -18.19
C ILE A 4 -58.84 -15.62 -18.15
N PRO A 5 -58.15 -15.50 -19.29
CA PRO A 5 -56.68 -15.47 -19.29
C PRO A 5 -56.22 -14.20 -18.56
N LEU A 6 -55.51 -14.36 -17.46
CA LEU A 6 -54.84 -13.24 -16.79
C LEU A 6 -53.69 -12.77 -17.70
N ILE A 7 -53.95 -11.70 -18.46
CA ILE A 7 -52.91 -11.07 -19.28
C ILE A 7 -51.90 -10.45 -18.32
N ALA A 8 -50.71 -11.03 -18.27
CA ALA A 8 -49.58 -10.45 -17.57
C ALA A 8 -49.29 -9.09 -18.18
N GLN A 9 -49.57 -8.00 -17.46
CA GLN A 9 -49.28 -6.64 -17.89
C GLN A 9 -47.75 -6.41 -17.79
N ASN A 10 -47.10 -6.34 -18.95
CA ASN A 10 -45.74 -5.83 -19.03
C ASN A 10 -45.72 -4.36 -18.61
N VAL A 11 -45.04 -4.03 -17.56
CA VAL A 11 -44.86 -2.67 -17.06
C VAL A 11 -43.44 -2.23 -17.40
N GLU A 12 -43.33 -1.03 -17.92
CA GLU A 12 -42.00 -0.41 -18.12
C GLU A 12 -41.53 0.17 -16.80
N ILE A 13 -40.38 -0.31 -16.32
CA ILE A 13 -39.77 0.10 -15.06
C ILE A 13 -38.56 0.94 -15.38
N ASN A 14 -38.53 2.14 -14.84
CA ASN A 14 -37.44 3.08 -14.96
C ASN A 14 -36.81 3.31 -13.58
N GLY A 15 -35.54 3.76 -13.53
CA GLY A 15 -34.89 4.11 -12.29
C GLY A 15 -33.48 4.62 -12.52
N ILE A 16 -32.86 5.02 -11.41
CA ILE A 16 -31.46 5.50 -11.37
C ILE A 16 -30.69 4.61 -10.40
N ILE A 17 -29.49 4.25 -10.79
CA ILE A 17 -28.56 3.48 -9.97
C ILE A 17 -27.39 4.36 -9.58
N ILE A 18 -27.14 4.44 -8.27
CA ILE A 18 -26.08 5.27 -7.69
C ILE A 18 -25.17 4.42 -6.80
N GLU A 19 -23.97 4.89 -6.58
CA GLU A 19 -23.07 4.36 -5.57
C GLU A 19 -23.49 4.83 -4.17
N ALA A 20 -23.52 3.91 -3.20
CA ALA A 20 -24.00 4.20 -1.83
C ALA A 20 -23.10 5.19 -1.05
N THR A 21 -21.80 5.24 -1.37
CA THR A 21 -20.79 6.03 -0.65
C THR A 21 -20.68 7.46 -1.19
N THR A 22 -20.64 7.62 -2.52
CA THR A 22 -20.40 8.91 -3.19
C THR A 22 -21.67 9.56 -3.69
N ASN A 23 -22.79 8.81 -3.81
CA ASN A 23 -24.02 9.17 -4.51
C ASN A 23 -23.84 9.48 -6.00
N ASP A 24 -22.72 9.06 -6.60
CA ASP A 24 -22.46 9.24 -8.02
C ASP A 24 -23.30 8.24 -8.85
N PRO A 25 -23.77 8.62 -10.07
CA PRO A 25 -24.47 7.72 -10.95
C PRO A 25 -23.53 6.60 -11.44
N LEU A 26 -24.04 5.36 -11.47
CA LEU A 26 -23.29 4.18 -11.93
C LEU A 26 -23.63 3.81 -13.37
N PRO A 27 -22.79 4.13 -14.35
CA PRO A 27 -22.96 3.68 -15.74
C PRO A 27 -22.53 2.22 -15.89
N GLY A 28 -23.15 1.52 -16.85
CA GLY A 28 -22.75 0.16 -17.21
C GLY A 28 -23.23 -0.93 -16.24
N VAL A 29 -24.17 -0.63 -15.33
CA VAL A 29 -24.81 -1.65 -14.49
C VAL A 29 -25.75 -2.49 -15.33
N THR A 30 -25.58 -3.80 -15.30
CA THR A 30 -26.48 -4.76 -15.92
C THR A 30 -27.72 -4.93 -15.06
N VAL A 31 -28.88 -4.69 -15.63
CA VAL A 31 -30.20 -4.89 -15.02
C VAL A 31 -30.90 -6.04 -15.74
N GLN A 32 -31.14 -7.13 -15.06
CA GLN A 32 -31.72 -8.34 -15.64
C GLN A 32 -32.94 -8.83 -14.85
N VAL A 33 -33.97 -9.32 -15.56
CA VAL A 33 -35.10 -10.02 -14.93
C VAL A 33 -34.66 -11.44 -14.58
N LYS A 34 -34.66 -11.78 -13.28
CA LYS A 34 -34.24 -13.10 -12.80
C LYS A 34 -35.03 -14.24 -13.44
N GLY A 35 -34.28 -15.16 -14.10
CA GLY A 35 -34.87 -16.31 -14.78
C GLY A 35 -35.48 -16.02 -16.16
N LYS A 36 -35.21 -14.84 -16.75
CA LYS A 36 -35.63 -14.47 -18.11
C LYS A 36 -34.47 -13.87 -18.87
N ASP A 37 -34.44 -13.98 -20.18
CA ASP A 37 -33.44 -13.35 -21.06
C ASP A 37 -33.82 -11.89 -21.40
N ILE A 38 -34.31 -11.15 -20.38
CA ILE A 38 -34.69 -9.75 -20.53
C ILE A 38 -33.72 -8.94 -19.66
N GLY A 39 -32.92 -8.07 -20.28
CA GLY A 39 -31.96 -7.24 -19.59
C GLY A 39 -31.71 -5.93 -20.31
N THR A 40 -31.15 -4.96 -19.58
CA THR A 40 -30.72 -3.67 -20.07
C THR A 40 -29.45 -3.25 -19.32
N VAL A 41 -28.84 -2.13 -19.73
CA VAL A 41 -27.64 -1.57 -19.08
C VAL A 41 -27.89 -0.11 -18.79
N THR A 42 -27.38 0.42 -17.68
CA THR A 42 -27.50 1.85 -17.34
C THR A 42 -26.68 2.72 -18.28
N ASP A 43 -27.21 3.91 -18.58
CA ASP A 43 -26.52 4.96 -19.33
C ASP A 43 -25.47 5.71 -18.47
N ILE A 44 -24.87 6.76 -19.05
CA ILE A 44 -23.84 7.58 -18.39
C ILE A 44 -24.37 8.33 -17.15
N ASP A 45 -25.68 8.55 -17.06
CA ASP A 45 -26.37 9.18 -15.94
C ASP A 45 -26.87 8.13 -14.92
N GLY A 46 -26.53 6.85 -15.07
CA GLY A 46 -26.99 5.76 -14.22
C GLY A 46 -28.47 5.38 -14.42
N LYS A 47 -29.13 5.88 -15.46
CA LYS A 47 -30.55 5.63 -15.74
C LYS A 47 -30.75 4.33 -16.52
N TYR A 48 -31.81 3.63 -16.23
CA TYR A 48 -32.21 2.42 -16.97
C TYR A 48 -33.71 2.40 -17.24
N SER A 49 -34.12 1.66 -18.27
CA SER A 49 -35.50 1.29 -18.56
C SER A 49 -35.55 -0.18 -18.94
N ILE A 50 -36.45 -0.95 -18.31
CA ILE A 50 -36.65 -2.38 -18.55
C ILE A 50 -38.12 -2.76 -18.52
N LYS A 51 -38.54 -3.67 -19.38
CA LYS A 51 -39.90 -4.24 -19.36
C LYS A 51 -39.93 -5.47 -18.45
N ALA A 52 -40.77 -5.45 -17.42
CA ALA A 52 -40.95 -6.57 -16.50
C ALA A 52 -42.40 -6.72 -16.09
N ASN A 53 -42.76 -7.89 -15.57
CA ASN A 53 -44.09 -8.12 -15.03
C ASN A 53 -44.15 -7.82 -13.55
N LYS A 54 -45.30 -7.46 -13.04
CA LYS A 54 -45.50 -7.33 -11.58
C LYS A 54 -45.21 -8.67 -10.89
N GLY A 55 -44.35 -8.63 -9.88
CA GLY A 55 -43.86 -9.82 -9.16
C GLY A 55 -42.52 -10.36 -9.68
N ASP A 56 -41.99 -9.87 -10.80
CA ASP A 56 -40.67 -10.24 -11.25
C ASP A 56 -39.58 -9.66 -10.29
N ILE A 57 -38.43 -10.32 -10.23
CA ILE A 57 -37.28 -9.83 -9.49
C ILE A 57 -36.25 -9.27 -10.47
N LEU A 58 -35.86 -8.02 -10.28
CA LEU A 58 -34.75 -7.41 -11.02
C LEU A 58 -33.45 -7.61 -10.26
N THR A 59 -32.44 -8.09 -10.96
CA THR A 59 -31.06 -8.24 -10.44
C THR A 59 -30.20 -7.17 -11.07
N PHE A 60 -29.54 -6.39 -10.23
CA PHE A 60 -28.62 -5.32 -10.59
C PHE A 60 -27.20 -5.79 -10.31
N SER A 61 -26.33 -5.80 -11.32
CA SER A 61 -24.96 -6.29 -11.18
C SER A 61 -23.97 -5.48 -12.02
N ILE A 62 -22.82 -5.20 -11.43
CA ILE A 62 -21.64 -4.61 -12.07
C ILE A 62 -20.40 -5.13 -11.36
N ILE A 63 -19.30 -5.24 -12.08
CA ILE A 63 -18.03 -5.71 -11.50
C ILE A 63 -17.56 -4.73 -10.42
N GLY A 64 -17.28 -5.25 -9.21
CA GLY A 64 -16.81 -4.46 -8.07
C GLY A 64 -17.91 -3.94 -7.14
N MET A 65 -19.18 -4.24 -7.41
CA MET A 65 -20.31 -3.89 -6.55
C MET A 65 -21.09 -5.13 -6.11
N LYS A 66 -21.67 -5.10 -4.92
CA LYS A 66 -22.57 -6.16 -4.44
C LYS A 66 -23.81 -6.21 -5.31
N PRO A 67 -24.19 -7.37 -5.84
CA PRO A 67 -25.42 -7.51 -6.59
C PRO A 67 -26.63 -7.22 -5.69
N VAL A 68 -27.58 -6.45 -6.20
CA VAL A 68 -28.80 -6.08 -5.49
C VAL A 68 -30.00 -6.68 -6.20
N GLU A 69 -30.95 -7.25 -5.45
CA GLU A 69 -32.23 -7.75 -5.99
C GLU A 69 -33.39 -6.89 -5.48
N LYS A 70 -34.30 -6.53 -6.38
CA LYS A 70 -35.52 -5.79 -6.06
C LYS A 70 -36.72 -6.42 -6.77
N SER A 71 -37.81 -6.58 -6.04
CA SER A 71 -39.07 -7.07 -6.61
C SER A 71 -39.86 -5.91 -7.25
N VAL A 72 -40.46 -6.20 -8.41
CA VAL A 72 -41.34 -5.27 -9.12
C VAL A 72 -42.73 -5.30 -8.47
N THR A 73 -43.06 -4.26 -7.70
CA THR A 73 -44.35 -4.15 -7.02
C THR A 73 -45.37 -3.32 -7.78
N SER A 74 -44.95 -2.27 -8.51
CA SER A 74 -45.81 -1.42 -9.33
C SER A 74 -44.93 -0.71 -10.37
N GLY A 75 -45.53 0.02 -11.33
CA GLY A 75 -44.83 0.81 -12.34
C GLY A 75 -44.11 2.07 -11.81
N SER A 76 -43.76 2.13 -10.54
CA SER A 76 -43.01 3.24 -9.94
C SER A 76 -41.54 3.11 -10.25
N PRO A 77 -40.77 4.21 -10.34
CA PRO A 77 -39.34 4.17 -10.55
C PRO A 77 -38.66 3.39 -9.40
N ILE A 78 -37.80 2.43 -9.75
CA ILE A 78 -37.02 1.66 -8.78
C ILE A 78 -35.59 2.21 -8.79
N ASN A 79 -35.29 3.05 -7.82
CA ASN A 79 -33.93 3.55 -7.60
C ASN A 79 -33.15 2.57 -6.71
N VAL A 80 -31.90 2.33 -7.06
CA VAL A 80 -31.04 1.38 -6.36
C VAL A 80 -29.74 2.06 -5.99
N SER A 81 -29.34 1.91 -4.73
CA SER A 81 -28.02 2.27 -4.24
C SER A 81 -27.21 0.98 -4.13
N MET A 82 -26.07 0.91 -4.80
CA MET A 82 -25.15 -0.24 -4.78
C MET A 82 -23.96 0.08 -3.89
N GLU A 83 -23.62 -0.87 -3.02
CA GLU A 83 -22.41 -0.80 -2.21
C GLU A 83 -21.25 -1.43 -2.98
N GLU A 84 -20.05 -0.88 -2.81
CA GLU A 84 -18.85 -1.57 -3.26
C GLU A 84 -18.85 -2.99 -2.69
N ASP A 85 -18.63 -3.94 -3.57
CA ASP A 85 -18.37 -5.31 -3.13
C ASP A 85 -16.96 -5.34 -2.53
N ASN A 86 -16.87 -4.93 -1.27
CA ASN A 86 -15.73 -5.19 -0.42
C ASN A 86 -15.68 -6.67 -0.03
N ILE A 87 -16.10 -7.59 -0.90
CA ILE A 87 -15.52 -8.91 -0.86
C ILE A 87 -14.04 -8.62 -1.12
N ALA A 88 -13.31 -8.45 0.00
CA ALA A 88 -11.90 -8.72 -0.01
C ALA A 88 -11.78 -9.95 -0.90
N LEU A 89 -11.28 -9.77 -2.11
CA LEU A 89 -10.87 -10.88 -2.97
C LEU A 89 -10.24 -11.84 -1.99
N GLU A 90 -10.82 -13.04 -1.82
CA GLU A 90 -10.28 -14.01 -0.87
C GLU A 90 -8.79 -13.97 -1.11
N GLN A 91 -8.07 -13.30 -0.21
CA GLN A 91 -6.64 -13.04 -0.41
C GLN A 91 -6.01 -14.41 -0.43
N VAL A 92 -5.68 -14.84 -1.62
CA VAL A 92 -4.97 -16.09 -1.85
C VAL A 92 -3.52 -15.76 -1.58
N VAL A 93 -3.02 -16.25 -0.47
CA VAL A 93 -1.61 -16.13 -0.12
C VAL A 93 -0.84 -17.20 -0.87
N VAL A 94 0.14 -16.82 -1.64
CA VAL A 94 1.06 -17.76 -2.28
C VAL A 94 2.05 -18.23 -1.23
N ILE A 95 1.89 -19.46 -0.72
CA ILE A 95 2.79 -20.04 0.27
C ILE A 95 3.61 -21.13 -0.43
N GLY A 96 4.94 -20.95 -0.45
CA GLY A 96 5.88 -21.97 -0.92
C GLY A 96 5.50 -22.58 -2.27
N TYR A 97 4.91 -23.75 -2.27
CA TYR A 97 4.57 -24.50 -3.48
C TYR A 97 3.07 -24.48 -3.84
N GLY A 98 2.27 -23.56 -3.27
CA GLY A 98 0.83 -23.50 -3.53
C GLY A 98 0.16 -22.22 -3.07
N THR A 99 -1.07 -22.03 -3.53
CA THR A 99 -1.95 -20.94 -3.10
C THR A 99 -2.89 -21.47 -2.01
N VAL A 100 -2.85 -20.87 -0.82
CA VAL A 100 -3.75 -21.22 0.29
C VAL A 100 -4.63 -20.02 0.61
N LYS A 101 -5.92 -20.26 0.83
CA LYS A 101 -6.83 -19.23 1.30
C LYS A 101 -6.39 -18.75 2.67
N LYS A 102 -6.36 -17.42 2.89
CA LYS A 102 -5.98 -16.80 4.17
C LYS A 102 -6.77 -17.38 5.35
N SER A 103 -8.03 -17.77 5.13
CA SER A 103 -8.89 -18.41 6.13
C SER A 103 -8.39 -19.79 6.59
N HIS A 104 -7.49 -20.43 5.85
CA HIS A 104 -6.92 -21.74 6.18
C HIS A 104 -5.59 -21.64 6.91
N LEU A 105 -5.02 -20.43 7.05
CA LEU A 105 -3.82 -20.20 7.84
C LEU A 105 -4.22 -20.03 9.30
N SER A 106 -4.08 -21.09 10.09
CA SER A 106 -4.43 -21.12 11.52
C SER A 106 -3.47 -20.34 12.43
N GLY A 107 -2.51 -19.61 11.87
CA GLY A 107 -1.51 -18.83 12.60
C GLY A 107 -1.82 -17.34 12.66
N ALA A 108 -1.09 -16.59 13.50
CA ALA A 108 -1.18 -15.12 13.58
C ALA A 108 -0.58 -14.46 12.34
N VAL A 109 -1.34 -14.39 11.26
CA VAL A 109 -0.98 -13.70 10.01
C VAL A 109 -1.54 -12.27 10.06
N SER A 110 -0.65 -11.30 9.93
CA SER A 110 -1.06 -9.89 9.75
C SER A 110 -0.80 -9.47 8.32
N SER A 111 -1.77 -8.82 7.72
CA SER A 111 -1.68 -8.36 6.33
C SER A 111 -1.89 -6.86 6.23
N VAL A 112 -1.19 -6.22 5.31
CA VAL A 112 -1.34 -4.82 4.91
C VAL A 112 -1.64 -4.81 3.42
N GLY A 113 -2.76 -4.22 3.04
CA GLY A 113 -3.20 -4.12 1.65
C GLY A 113 -2.77 -2.83 0.95
N THR A 114 -3.07 -2.73 -0.33
CA THR A 114 -2.69 -1.59 -1.20
C THR A 114 -3.16 -0.24 -0.65
N LYS A 115 -4.39 -0.16 -0.09
CA LYS A 115 -4.93 1.11 0.47
C LYS A 115 -4.08 1.63 1.63
N GLU A 116 -3.61 0.74 2.49
CA GLU A 116 -2.79 1.07 3.65
C GLU A 116 -1.35 1.39 3.24
N LEU A 117 -0.83 0.73 2.22
CA LEU A 117 0.51 0.97 1.68
C LEU A 117 0.60 2.32 0.97
N ASN A 118 -0.40 2.67 0.15
CA ASN A 118 -0.44 3.92 -0.61
C ASN A 118 -0.66 5.17 0.27
N GLY A 119 -1.17 5.02 1.49
CA GLY A 119 -1.37 6.13 2.44
C GLY A 119 -0.08 6.66 3.07
N ALA A 120 1.05 5.97 2.90
CA ALA A 120 2.34 6.40 3.38
C ALA A 120 3.21 6.83 2.21
N VAL A 121 3.89 7.96 2.36
CA VAL A 121 4.95 8.40 1.45
C VAL A 121 6.16 7.48 1.67
N ALA A 122 6.04 6.25 1.17
CA ALA A 122 7.06 5.24 1.35
C ALA A 122 8.05 5.28 0.19
N THR A 123 9.31 5.54 0.48
CA THR A 123 10.40 5.46 -0.50
C THR A 123 10.86 4.02 -0.71
N ASN A 124 10.65 3.15 0.29
CA ASN A 124 10.90 1.72 0.19
C ASN A 124 9.79 0.90 0.87
N ALA A 125 9.70 -0.39 0.58
CA ALA A 125 8.66 -1.27 1.10
C ALA A 125 8.75 -1.47 2.63
N GLY A 126 9.93 -1.33 3.23
CA GLY A 126 10.11 -1.36 4.68
C GLY A 126 9.42 -0.18 5.37
N THR A 127 9.63 1.05 4.87
CA THR A 127 8.94 2.23 5.42
C THR A 127 7.43 2.14 5.29
N ALA A 128 6.93 1.49 4.23
CA ALA A 128 5.51 1.26 4.05
C ALA A 128 4.88 0.40 5.15
N LEU A 129 5.66 -0.47 5.80
CA LEU A 129 5.22 -1.35 6.89
C LEU A 129 5.28 -0.70 8.27
N GLN A 130 6.02 0.40 8.42
CA GLN A 130 6.28 1.02 9.72
C GLN A 130 4.99 1.41 10.44
N GLY A 131 4.79 0.90 11.65
CA GLY A 131 3.63 1.19 12.49
C GLY A 131 2.30 0.55 12.05
N LYS A 132 2.28 -0.23 10.95
CA LYS A 132 1.05 -0.83 10.41
C LYS A 132 0.80 -2.27 10.85
N ILE A 133 1.83 -2.96 11.29
CA ILE A 133 1.73 -4.37 11.68
C ILE A 133 2.12 -4.52 13.15
N ALA A 134 1.18 -4.97 13.98
CA ALA A 134 1.47 -5.26 15.39
C ALA A 134 2.54 -6.35 15.52
N GLY A 135 3.54 -6.14 16.39
CA GLY A 135 4.65 -7.08 16.60
C GLY A 135 5.71 -7.08 15.51
N VAL A 136 5.68 -6.11 14.60
CA VAL A 136 6.74 -5.84 13.62
C VAL A 136 7.34 -4.48 13.94
N SER A 137 8.64 -4.45 14.21
CA SER A 137 9.42 -3.23 14.39
C SER A 137 10.20 -2.95 13.10
N VAL A 138 10.02 -1.75 12.58
CA VAL A 138 10.76 -1.28 11.40
C VAL A 138 11.54 -0.04 11.82
N ALA A 139 12.85 -0.10 11.71
CA ALA A 139 13.74 0.98 12.08
C ALA A 139 14.76 1.27 10.98
N SER A 140 15.07 2.53 10.78
CA SER A 140 16.26 2.95 10.04
C SER A 140 17.40 3.05 11.05
N THR A 141 18.54 2.45 10.74
CA THR A 141 19.73 2.49 11.59
C THR A 141 20.51 3.77 11.39
N SER A 142 20.36 4.41 10.26
CA SER A 142 21.02 5.69 9.96
C SER A 142 20.11 6.66 9.19
N GLY A 143 20.64 7.87 8.93
CA GLY A 143 20.02 8.85 8.04
C GLY A 143 20.46 8.71 6.57
N ASP A 144 21.21 7.67 6.25
CA ASP A 144 21.66 7.41 4.88
C ASP A 144 20.48 6.90 4.02
N PRO A 145 20.17 7.57 2.90
CA PRO A 145 19.11 7.12 2.01
C PRO A 145 19.39 5.75 1.35
N ASN A 146 20.66 5.34 1.27
CA ASN A 146 21.08 4.06 0.69
C ASN A 146 20.95 2.90 1.69
N GLU A 147 20.86 3.18 2.96
CA GLU A 147 20.76 2.13 3.97
C GLU A 147 19.34 1.58 4.03
N GLY A 148 19.24 0.25 4.02
CA GLY A 148 17.97 -0.47 4.14
C GLY A 148 17.32 -0.28 5.52
N MET A 149 16.05 -0.67 5.60
CA MET A 149 15.33 -0.72 6.86
C MET A 149 15.55 -2.06 7.54
N THR A 150 15.87 -2.04 8.83
CA THR A 150 15.88 -3.25 9.66
C THR A 150 14.47 -3.58 10.06
N ILE A 151 14.01 -4.77 9.71
CA ILE A 151 12.67 -5.28 10.06
C ILE A 151 12.85 -6.42 11.06
N ASN A 152 12.26 -6.29 12.24
CA ASN A 152 12.25 -7.33 13.26
C ASN A 152 10.82 -7.79 13.51
N VAL A 153 10.59 -9.10 13.50
CA VAL A 153 9.30 -9.73 13.78
C VAL A 153 9.37 -10.35 15.18
N ARG A 154 8.48 -9.89 16.08
CA ARG A 154 8.42 -10.34 17.49
C ARG A 154 9.71 -10.12 18.32
N GLY A 155 10.52 -9.15 17.94
CA GLY A 155 11.73 -8.77 18.66
C GLY A 155 12.96 -9.60 18.27
N ILE A 156 13.98 -9.57 19.12
CA ILE A 156 15.27 -10.21 18.87
C ILE A 156 15.20 -11.66 19.33
N SER A 157 15.25 -12.60 18.40
CA SER A 157 15.20 -14.05 18.66
C SER A 157 16.57 -14.73 18.61
N SER A 158 17.59 -14.07 18.02
CA SER A 158 18.94 -14.61 17.85
C SER A 158 20.00 -13.52 18.07
N LEU A 159 21.18 -13.94 18.52
CA LEU A 159 22.34 -13.04 18.67
C LEU A 159 23.09 -12.80 17.32
N SER A 160 22.85 -13.63 16.33
CA SER A 160 23.59 -13.54 15.06
C SER A 160 22.85 -12.85 13.93
N SER A 161 21.56 -13.11 13.76
CA SER A 161 20.69 -12.41 12.82
C SER A 161 19.24 -12.59 13.21
N ASN A 162 18.44 -11.53 13.06
CA ASN A 162 17.01 -11.51 13.31
C ASN A 162 16.21 -11.07 12.08
N ASP A 163 16.89 -10.97 10.93
CA ASP A 163 16.24 -10.56 9.70
C ASP A 163 15.17 -11.59 9.28
N PRO A 164 13.97 -11.15 8.98
CA PRO A 164 12.94 -12.04 8.46
C PRO A 164 13.30 -12.55 7.07
N LEU A 165 12.77 -13.70 6.71
CA LEU A 165 12.89 -14.22 5.36
C LEU A 165 11.89 -13.49 4.44
N TYR A 166 12.37 -12.91 3.36
CA TYR A 166 11.52 -12.27 2.35
C TYR A 166 11.18 -13.23 1.24
N VAL A 167 9.89 -13.32 0.93
CA VAL A 167 9.35 -14.14 -0.18
C VAL A 167 8.50 -13.24 -1.06
N ILE A 168 8.95 -13.01 -2.28
CA ILE A 168 8.31 -12.13 -3.25
C ILE A 168 7.73 -13.00 -4.36
N ASP A 169 6.41 -12.98 -4.52
CA ASP A 169 5.66 -13.81 -5.49
C ASP A 169 6.08 -15.28 -5.47
N GLY A 170 6.31 -15.82 -4.25
CA GLY A 170 6.70 -17.22 -4.04
C GLY A 170 8.21 -17.50 -4.19
N SER A 171 9.03 -16.53 -4.54
CA SER A 171 10.48 -16.65 -4.67
C SER A 171 11.21 -15.92 -3.54
N PHE A 172 12.35 -16.47 -3.10
CA PHE A 172 13.19 -15.75 -2.14
C PHE A 172 13.79 -14.51 -2.81
N GLY A 173 13.72 -13.38 -2.15
CA GLY A 173 14.19 -12.11 -2.69
C GLY A 173 14.59 -11.13 -1.62
N ASP A 174 14.90 -9.91 -2.04
CA ASP A 174 15.19 -8.77 -1.18
C ASP A 174 14.06 -7.74 -1.32
N LEU A 175 13.56 -7.27 -0.18
CA LEU A 175 12.48 -6.29 -0.13
C LEU A 175 12.87 -4.94 -0.76
N SER A 176 14.16 -4.61 -0.79
CA SER A 176 14.68 -3.39 -1.41
C SER A 176 14.49 -3.35 -2.93
N MET A 177 14.35 -4.52 -3.57
CA MET A 177 14.16 -4.63 -5.02
C MET A 177 12.72 -4.36 -5.48
N VAL A 178 11.77 -4.24 -4.54
CA VAL A 178 10.35 -4.07 -4.87
C VAL A 178 9.91 -2.65 -4.59
N ASP A 179 9.41 -1.98 -5.62
CA ASP A 179 8.81 -0.66 -5.44
C ASP A 179 7.49 -0.78 -4.64
N PRO A 180 7.29 0.01 -3.57
CA PRO A 180 6.05 0.01 -2.80
C PRO A 180 4.79 0.18 -3.65
N SER A 181 4.88 0.92 -4.77
CA SER A 181 3.75 1.17 -5.68
C SER A 181 3.31 -0.10 -6.43
N ASP A 182 4.20 -1.09 -6.56
CA ASP A 182 3.93 -2.35 -7.25
C ASP A 182 3.42 -3.44 -6.31
N ILE A 183 3.36 -3.17 -5.01
CA ILE A 183 2.90 -4.14 -4.02
C ILE A 183 1.38 -4.15 -3.95
N ALA A 184 0.78 -5.34 -4.06
CA ALA A 184 -0.63 -5.59 -3.84
C ALA A 184 -0.93 -5.85 -2.36
N SER A 185 -0.12 -6.70 -1.70
CA SER A 185 -0.23 -6.99 -0.26
C SER A 185 1.11 -7.40 0.32
N ILE A 186 1.27 -7.14 1.62
CA ILE A 186 2.36 -7.69 2.43
C ILE A 186 1.74 -8.44 3.59
N GLU A 187 2.19 -9.67 3.80
CA GLU A 187 1.73 -10.53 4.87
C GLU A 187 2.92 -10.97 5.70
N VAL A 188 2.77 -10.92 7.02
CA VAL A 188 3.84 -11.31 7.94
C VAL A 188 3.41 -12.54 8.72
N LEU A 189 4.13 -13.65 8.49
CA LEU A 189 4.00 -14.89 9.24
C LEU A 189 4.85 -14.77 10.50
N LYS A 190 4.19 -14.56 11.62
CA LYS A 190 4.87 -14.36 12.90
C LYS A 190 5.07 -15.66 13.67
N ASP A 191 4.21 -16.66 13.44
CA ASP A 191 4.21 -17.92 14.16
C ASP A 191 5.10 -18.95 13.50
N ALA A 192 5.84 -19.71 14.33
CA ALA A 192 6.70 -20.78 13.87
C ALA A 192 5.94 -21.84 13.05
N ALA A 193 4.67 -22.12 13.41
CA ALA A 193 3.83 -23.06 12.66
C ALA A 193 3.54 -22.60 11.24
N ALA A 194 3.21 -21.31 11.05
CA ALA A 194 2.98 -20.73 9.73
C ALA A 194 4.28 -20.59 8.92
N ALA A 195 5.40 -20.35 9.60
CA ALA A 195 6.73 -20.20 8.99
C ALA A 195 7.44 -21.54 8.71
N ALA A 196 6.95 -22.65 9.29
CA ALA A 196 7.60 -23.97 9.21
C ALA A 196 7.83 -24.49 7.78
N ILE A 197 6.96 -24.14 6.82
CA ILE A 197 7.11 -24.51 5.41
C ILE A 197 8.37 -23.93 4.77
N TYR A 198 8.95 -22.85 5.33
CA TYR A 198 10.15 -22.18 4.84
C TYR A 198 11.41 -22.68 5.57
N GLY A 199 11.28 -23.63 6.50
CA GLY A 199 12.38 -24.27 7.24
C GLY A 199 13.07 -23.35 8.22
N SER A 200 14.31 -23.70 8.59
CA SER A 200 15.11 -23.00 9.62
C SER A 200 15.43 -21.55 9.28
N ARG A 201 15.43 -21.18 8.00
CA ARG A 201 15.66 -19.80 7.56
C ARG A 201 14.54 -18.83 8.00
N ALA A 202 13.37 -19.36 8.35
CA ALA A 202 12.21 -18.60 8.79
C ALA A 202 12.19 -18.32 10.31
N ALA A 203 13.28 -18.58 11.02
CA ALA A 203 13.36 -18.39 12.47
C ALA A 203 13.10 -16.93 12.90
N GLY A 204 13.49 -15.96 12.08
CA GLY A 204 13.21 -14.52 12.27
C GLY A 204 11.82 -14.07 11.81
N GLY A 205 10.94 -15.01 11.39
CA GLY A 205 9.67 -14.73 10.73
C GLY A 205 9.77 -14.73 9.20
N VAL A 206 8.61 -14.63 8.54
CA VAL A 206 8.55 -14.55 7.07
C VAL A 206 7.69 -13.37 6.66
N VAL A 207 8.20 -12.59 5.73
CA VAL A 207 7.48 -11.48 5.07
C VAL A 207 7.16 -11.92 3.65
N LEU A 208 5.87 -12.14 3.39
CA LEU A 208 5.36 -12.49 2.06
C LEU A 208 4.94 -11.22 1.36
N VAL A 209 5.47 -10.99 0.18
CA VAL A 209 5.14 -9.84 -0.67
C VAL A 209 4.46 -10.37 -1.92
N THR A 210 3.25 -9.90 -2.16
CA THR A 210 2.53 -10.16 -3.41
C THR A 210 2.52 -8.89 -4.24
N THR A 211 3.01 -8.96 -5.47
CA THR A 211 3.01 -7.82 -6.37
C THR A 211 1.69 -7.71 -7.14
N LYS A 212 1.43 -6.52 -7.68
CA LYS A 212 0.29 -6.28 -8.55
C LYS A 212 0.45 -7.05 -9.84
N SER A 213 -0.50 -7.89 -10.18
CA SER A 213 -0.52 -8.67 -11.42
C SER A 213 -1.74 -8.34 -12.29
N GLY A 214 -1.59 -8.49 -13.59
CA GLY A 214 -2.72 -8.43 -14.52
C GLY A 214 -3.69 -9.59 -14.30
N ARG A 215 -4.95 -9.41 -14.65
CA ARG A 215 -5.98 -10.45 -14.60
C ARG A 215 -6.41 -10.84 -16.01
N LYS A 216 -6.86 -12.08 -16.17
CA LYS A 216 -7.48 -12.52 -17.43
C LYS A 216 -8.72 -11.68 -17.71
N ASP A 217 -8.99 -11.43 -18.99
CA ASP A 217 -10.11 -10.60 -19.49
C ASP A 217 -10.16 -9.17 -18.93
N MET A 218 -9.01 -8.63 -18.51
CA MET A 218 -8.88 -7.26 -18.03
C MET A 218 -8.38 -6.36 -19.17
N PRO A 219 -9.03 -5.23 -19.45
CA PRO A 219 -8.50 -4.25 -20.41
C PRO A 219 -7.16 -3.71 -19.93
N THR A 220 -6.30 -3.33 -20.87
CA THR A 220 -5.01 -2.73 -20.54
C THR A 220 -5.20 -1.46 -19.72
N LYS A 221 -4.59 -1.42 -18.53
CA LYS A 221 -4.57 -0.27 -17.63
C LYS A 221 -3.15 0.25 -17.53
N LEU A 222 -2.98 1.56 -17.73
CA LEU A 222 -1.74 2.27 -17.45
C LEU A 222 -1.94 3.08 -16.15
N GLU A 223 -1.06 2.87 -15.19
CA GLU A 223 -1.02 3.62 -13.94
C GLU A 223 0.33 4.35 -13.85
N VAL A 224 0.29 5.67 -13.69
CA VAL A 224 1.49 6.49 -13.56
C VAL A 224 1.40 7.24 -12.24
N ASN A 225 2.42 7.08 -11.40
CA ASN A 225 2.54 7.73 -10.11
C ASN A 225 3.78 8.62 -10.11
N PHE A 226 3.62 9.85 -9.67
CA PHE A 226 4.71 10.78 -9.48
C PHE A 226 4.65 11.34 -8.06
N PHE A 227 5.80 11.37 -7.40
CA PHE A 227 5.95 11.92 -6.07
C PHE A 227 7.18 12.82 -6.01
N THR A 228 7.05 13.96 -5.33
CA THR A 228 8.17 14.81 -4.95
C THR A 228 8.02 15.20 -3.49
N GLY A 229 9.13 15.28 -2.78
CA GLY A 229 9.15 15.65 -1.39
C GLY A 229 10.48 16.30 -1.00
N PHE A 230 10.53 16.86 0.18
CA PHE A 230 11.78 17.37 0.76
C PHE A 230 11.94 16.87 2.19
N SER A 231 13.18 16.69 2.58
CA SER A 231 13.58 16.26 3.92
C SER A 231 14.57 17.28 4.50
N GLN A 232 14.39 17.59 5.76
CA GLN A 232 15.32 18.48 6.48
C GLN A 232 15.46 18.01 7.93
N THR A 233 16.57 18.37 8.55
CA THR A 233 16.78 18.10 9.97
C THR A 233 15.82 18.96 10.80
N PRO A 234 14.94 18.38 11.62
CA PRO A 234 13.94 19.12 12.38
C PRO A 234 14.58 20.01 13.47
N LYS A 235 15.74 19.62 13.96
CA LYS A 235 16.45 20.34 15.01
C LYS A 235 17.94 20.05 14.94
N LYS A 236 18.75 21.10 14.97
CA LYS A 236 20.19 21.00 15.16
C LYS A 236 20.54 20.80 16.61
N LEU A 237 21.64 20.11 16.85
CA LEU A 237 22.20 20.00 18.20
C LEU A 237 22.75 21.34 18.64
N LYS A 238 22.48 21.71 19.88
CA LYS A 238 23.17 22.84 20.50
C LYS A 238 24.57 22.41 20.94
N VAL A 239 25.56 22.87 20.22
CA VAL A 239 26.98 22.64 20.51
C VAL A 239 27.64 23.96 20.87
N PHE A 240 28.76 23.87 21.54
CA PHE A 240 29.56 25.07 21.79
C PHE A 240 30.07 25.70 20.50
N ASN A 241 30.06 27.02 20.41
CA ASN A 241 30.80 27.72 19.38
C ASN A 241 32.30 27.70 19.72
N GLY A 242 33.15 28.20 18.84
CA GLY A 242 34.60 28.16 19.03
C GLY A 242 35.09 28.87 20.31
N GLU A 243 34.49 30.02 20.64
CA GLU A 243 34.82 30.77 21.86
C GLU A 243 34.34 30.04 23.13
N GLU A 244 33.11 29.53 23.12
CA GLU A 244 32.56 28.76 24.24
C GLU A 244 33.38 27.49 24.51
N TYR A 245 33.72 26.75 23.43
CA TYR A 245 34.57 25.57 23.54
C TYR A 245 35.97 25.92 24.10
N SER A 246 36.58 27.00 23.64
CA SER A 246 37.88 27.46 24.14
C SER A 246 37.83 27.82 25.64
N ARG A 247 36.73 28.43 26.12
CA ARG A 247 36.52 28.69 27.55
C ARG A 247 36.34 27.39 28.32
N PHE A 248 35.53 26.46 27.82
CA PHE A 248 35.31 25.16 28.43
C PHE A 248 36.62 24.37 28.54
N ALA A 249 37.35 24.23 27.43
CA ALA A 249 38.61 23.49 27.40
C ALA A 249 39.65 24.06 28.40
N ARG A 250 39.74 25.39 28.52
CA ARG A 250 40.59 26.05 29.52
C ARG A 250 40.12 25.75 30.95
N TYR A 251 38.84 25.83 31.21
CA TYR A 251 38.30 25.60 32.55
C TYR A 251 38.59 24.18 33.05
N TYR A 252 38.43 23.20 32.18
CA TYR A 252 38.66 21.80 32.48
C TYR A 252 40.09 21.30 32.21
N LYS A 253 40.99 22.20 31.78
CA LYS A 253 42.38 21.86 31.44
C LYS A 253 42.52 20.66 30.52
N LEU A 254 41.67 20.60 29.51
CA LEU A 254 41.70 19.54 28.49
C LEU A 254 42.99 19.70 27.68
N ALA A 255 43.89 18.72 27.81
CA ALA A 255 45.18 18.71 27.10
C ALA A 255 45.01 18.19 25.67
N GLY A 256 45.71 18.81 24.71
CA GLY A 256 45.98 18.23 23.37
C GLY A 256 45.10 18.69 22.22
N ASP A 257 44.15 19.58 22.42
CA ASP A 257 43.26 20.06 21.35
C ASP A 257 43.64 21.39 20.69
N GLY A 258 44.78 21.94 21.06
CA GLY A 258 45.27 23.26 20.53
C GLY A 258 44.52 24.48 21.07
N TYR A 259 43.39 24.27 21.75
CA TYR A 259 42.59 25.33 22.39
C TYR A 259 42.80 25.39 23.91
N GLY A 260 43.50 24.43 24.46
CA GLY A 260 43.78 24.30 25.89
C GLY A 260 44.89 25.25 26.37
N ALA A 261 44.81 25.68 27.60
CA ALA A 261 45.65 26.69 28.18
C ALA A 261 47.01 26.20 28.69
N GLU A 262 47.39 24.95 28.51
CA GLU A 262 48.59 24.39 29.15
C GLU A 262 49.91 24.96 28.62
N ASN A 263 49.91 25.58 27.41
CA ASN A 263 51.14 26.12 26.83
C ASN A 263 51.05 27.61 26.40
N GLY A 264 50.18 28.38 27.03
CA GLY A 264 50.09 29.82 26.69
C GLY A 264 49.42 30.08 25.33
N ALA A 265 48.70 29.13 24.79
CA ALA A 265 47.93 29.30 23.56
C ALA A 265 46.89 30.42 23.74
N THR A 266 46.88 31.36 22.81
CA THR A 266 45.89 32.42 22.77
C THR A 266 44.49 31.79 22.65
N PRO A 267 43.53 32.26 23.45
CA PRO A 267 42.17 31.73 23.32
C PRO A 267 41.65 32.01 21.92
N PHE A 268 40.96 31.03 21.35
CA PHE A 268 40.24 31.25 20.11
C PHE A 268 39.18 32.34 20.34
N ILE A 269 39.18 33.36 19.51
CA ILE A 269 38.23 34.46 19.55
C ILE A 269 37.41 34.38 18.27
N GLY A 270 36.10 34.24 18.41
CA GLY A 270 35.15 34.15 17.29
C GLY A 270 34.20 32.98 17.41
N GLU A 271 33.21 32.95 16.52
CA GLU A 271 32.16 31.91 16.55
C GLU A 271 32.66 30.58 16.03
N GLY A 272 33.67 30.57 15.16
CA GLY A 272 34.13 29.37 14.47
C GLY A 272 33.19 28.97 13.31
N THR A 273 33.36 27.77 12.82
CA THR A 273 32.53 27.23 11.75
C THR A 273 31.41 26.34 12.35
N ASP A 274 30.16 26.65 12.04
CA ASP A 274 29.05 25.73 12.33
C ASP A 274 29.08 24.59 11.30
N TRP A 275 29.69 23.48 11.71
CA TRP A 275 29.79 22.30 10.86
C TRP A 275 28.43 21.65 10.54
N GLN A 276 27.41 21.85 11.39
CA GLN A 276 26.07 21.38 11.10
C GLN A 276 25.46 22.15 9.92
N ASP A 277 25.69 23.47 9.84
CA ASP A 277 25.25 24.26 8.70
C ASP A 277 26.00 23.93 7.40
N VAL A 278 27.26 23.59 7.51
CA VAL A 278 28.08 23.19 6.35
C VAL A 278 27.65 21.83 5.82
N MET A 279 27.35 20.88 6.70
CA MET A 279 27.10 19.48 6.34
C MET A 279 25.63 19.21 6.04
N LEU A 280 24.71 19.87 6.72
CA LEU A 280 23.28 19.65 6.57
C LEU A 280 22.71 20.48 5.43
N ARG A 281 21.74 19.90 4.72
CA ARG A 281 20.98 20.59 3.67
C ARG A 281 19.51 20.15 3.68
N THR A 282 18.67 20.91 3.03
CA THR A 282 17.35 20.44 2.60
C THR A 282 17.56 19.51 1.42
N ALA A 283 17.13 18.27 1.57
CA ALA A 283 17.29 17.21 0.59
C ALA A 283 15.98 16.99 -0.19
N MET A 284 16.09 16.81 -1.50
CA MET A 284 14.93 16.55 -2.36
C MET A 284 14.79 15.06 -2.64
N THR A 285 13.54 14.63 -2.83
CA THR A 285 13.21 13.27 -3.26
C THR A 285 12.28 13.35 -4.45
N TYR A 286 12.62 12.65 -5.52
CA TYR A 286 11.79 12.49 -6.72
C TYR A 286 11.56 11.00 -6.97
N LYS A 287 10.31 10.62 -7.13
CA LYS A 287 9.94 9.25 -7.47
C LYS A 287 8.94 9.26 -8.61
N ALA A 288 9.18 8.44 -9.61
CA ALA A 288 8.25 8.19 -10.70
C ALA A 288 8.09 6.69 -10.88
N ASN A 289 6.86 6.22 -11.02
CA ASN A 289 6.55 4.83 -11.30
C ASN A 289 5.49 4.78 -12.40
N ALA A 290 5.68 3.89 -13.37
CA ALA A 290 4.72 3.62 -14.42
C ALA A 290 4.49 2.11 -14.51
N THR A 291 3.24 1.68 -14.34
CA THR A 291 2.84 0.28 -14.39
C THR A 291 1.79 0.07 -15.47
N ILE A 292 2.04 -0.86 -16.37
CA ILE A 292 1.09 -1.34 -17.37
C ILE A 292 0.66 -2.74 -17.01
N SER A 293 -0.64 -2.96 -16.92
CA SER A 293 -1.21 -4.28 -16.62
C SER A 293 -2.43 -4.55 -17.47
N GLY A 294 -2.69 -5.83 -17.74
CA GLY A 294 -3.84 -6.23 -18.54
C GLY A 294 -3.90 -7.74 -18.72
N GLY A 295 -4.85 -8.20 -19.52
CA GLY A 295 -4.93 -9.61 -19.85
C GLY A 295 -5.97 -9.94 -20.90
N SER A 296 -5.73 -11.02 -21.60
CA SER A 296 -6.64 -11.68 -22.52
C SER A 296 -7.23 -12.94 -21.89
N LYS A 297 -8.10 -13.65 -22.62
CA LYS A 297 -8.65 -14.95 -22.19
C LYS A 297 -7.56 -15.99 -21.90
N SER A 298 -6.43 -15.93 -22.61
CA SER A 298 -5.35 -16.90 -22.52
C SER A 298 -4.26 -16.55 -21.53
N GLY A 299 -4.06 -15.25 -21.22
CA GLY A 299 -2.99 -14.84 -20.31
C GLY A 299 -3.16 -13.42 -19.79
N SER A 300 -2.40 -13.10 -18.74
CA SER A 300 -2.33 -11.77 -18.16
C SER A 300 -0.86 -11.31 -18.10
N TYR A 301 -0.65 -10.01 -18.06
CA TYR A 301 0.65 -9.40 -17.96
C TYR A 301 0.63 -8.21 -17.01
N SER A 302 1.76 -7.95 -16.41
CA SER A 302 2.04 -6.74 -15.65
C SER A 302 3.52 -6.40 -15.85
N SER A 303 3.82 -5.13 -16.07
CA SER A 303 5.18 -4.62 -16.18
C SER A 303 5.24 -3.25 -15.55
N SER A 304 6.26 -3.01 -14.75
CA SER A 304 6.48 -1.73 -14.09
C SER A 304 7.89 -1.22 -14.32
N VAL A 305 8.02 0.09 -14.34
CA VAL A 305 9.30 0.80 -14.34
C VAL A 305 9.22 1.87 -13.27
N SER A 306 10.19 1.87 -12.36
CA SER A 306 10.30 2.88 -11.32
C SER A 306 11.63 3.60 -11.38
N TYR A 307 11.60 4.89 -11.05
CA TYR A 307 12.75 5.74 -10.89
C TYR A 307 12.67 6.43 -9.52
N LEU A 308 13.71 6.31 -8.74
CA LEU A 308 13.85 6.98 -7.46
C LEU A 308 15.17 7.77 -7.46
N ASN A 309 15.08 9.05 -7.13
CA ASN A 309 16.23 9.89 -6.77
C ASN A 309 15.94 10.47 -5.40
N LYS A 310 16.77 10.14 -4.43
CA LYS A 310 16.64 10.59 -3.05
C LYS A 310 17.96 11.18 -2.58
N GLU A 311 17.97 12.48 -2.40
CA GLU A 311 19.11 13.17 -1.81
C GLU A 311 19.17 12.91 -0.31
N GLY A 312 20.36 12.79 0.24
CA GLY A 312 20.58 12.72 1.68
C GLY A 312 20.60 14.11 2.33
N ILE A 313 20.15 14.19 3.58
CA ILE A 313 20.22 15.42 4.39
C ILE A 313 21.66 15.83 4.72
N LEU A 314 22.59 14.89 4.66
CA LEU A 314 24.02 15.18 4.67
C LEU A 314 24.50 15.37 3.23
N ARG A 315 25.40 16.31 2.99
CA ARG A 315 26.01 16.49 1.67
C ARG A 315 26.80 15.25 1.27
N ASN A 316 26.73 14.88 0.00
CA ASN A 316 27.41 13.72 -0.60
C ASN A 316 26.89 12.35 -0.16
N THR A 317 25.61 12.27 0.27
CA THR A 317 24.91 10.99 0.58
C THR A 317 23.65 10.85 -0.29
N ASP A 318 23.81 10.98 -1.62
CA ASP A 318 22.70 10.91 -2.58
C ASP A 318 22.50 9.48 -3.10
N HIS A 319 21.26 9.13 -3.43
CA HIS A 319 20.86 7.80 -3.96
C HIS A 319 19.99 7.95 -5.20
#